data_10746a9784fe6bcd68996e8e982f5f25
#
_entry.id   10746a9784fe6bcd68996e8e982f5f25
#
_cell.length_a   1.000
_cell.length_b   1.000
_cell.length_c   1.000
_cell.angle_alpha   90.00
_cell.angle_beta   90.00
_cell.angle_gamma   90.00
#
_symmetry.space_group_name_H-M   'P 1'
#
loop_
_entity.id
_entity.type
_entity.pdbx_description
1 polymer ?
#
loop_
_entity_poly.entity_id
_entity_poly.type
_entity_poly.pdbx_seq_one_letter_code
_entity_poly.pdbx_strand_id
1 'polypeptide(L)'
;MNKIAFLYGAETRRLKKIVHKTRDKDLCRRANAVLLVLKGETKSQVARVLQAGRSSVNRWVTWYEAAGIDGLKTKGAGRPPSQPKGFICGVLKLLVNHVPRTLGYQRSRWSSELFALLLHKLYRIVIHSSTLRRWLPQVGIVWRRAAPTLYIQDPDKEAKLAAMREALENCCVDHPVFYQDEVDIHLNPKIGADWGFKGKQRKVATPGQNKKHYLAGALHSQTGQISYVGGERKTSDLFIALLEQLKGQYRRAKSITLIVDNYIIHKSKKTQKWLNENPKFKLLFLPVYSPWHNKIEKLWHALHETITRNHQCKNMDDLLEQVYHFMDTAAPFPGGKHGLKQVYHN
;
A
#
# COMPACT_ATOMS: atom_id res chain seq x y z
N MET A 1 -22.74 -42.57 43.58
CA MET A 1 -23.21 -41.64 42.55
C MET A 1 -22.32 -41.75 41.32
N ASN A 2 -22.91 -42.15 40.20
CA ASN A 2 -22.22 -42.74 39.05
C ASN A 2 -21.27 -41.74 38.31
N LYS A 3 -20.01 -42.13 38.12
CA LYS A 3 -19.02 -41.46 37.23
C LYS A 3 -19.59 -41.19 35.83
N ILE A 4 -20.50 -42.06 35.37
CA ILE A 4 -21.19 -41.95 34.07
C ILE A 4 -22.14 -40.76 34.03
N ALA A 5 -22.90 -40.49 35.10
CA ALA A 5 -23.81 -39.33 35.17
C ALA A 5 -23.08 -38.00 35.21
N PHE A 6 -21.90 -37.97 35.84
CA PHE A 6 -21.06 -36.77 35.90
C PHE A 6 -20.40 -36.45 34.55
N LEU A 7 -19.92 -37.42 33.82
CA LEU A 7 -19.38 -37.31 32.46
C LEU A 7 -20.49 -36.81 31.49
N TYR A 8 -21.69 -37.37 31.63
CA TYR A 8 -22.87 -36.98 30.83
C TYR A 8 -23.25 -35.49 31.00
N GLY A 9 -23.21 -35.03 32.24
CA GLY A 9 -23.50 -33.57 32.53
C GLY A 9 -22.44 -32.64 32.01
N ALA A 10 -21.17 -33.06 31.99
CA ALA A 10 -20.06 -32.25 31.44
C ALA A 10 -20.10 -32.15 29.90
N GLU A 11 -20.38 -33.26 29.24
CA GLU A 11 -20.50 -33.30 27.77
C GLU A 11 -21.70 -32.50 27.27
N THR A 12 -22.86 -32.66 27.94
CA THR A 12 -24.06 -31.86 27.64
C THR A 12 -23.80 -30.37 27.76
N ARG A 13 -23.08 -29.93 28.79
CA ARG A 13 -22.68 -28.51 28.96
C ARG A 13 -21.75 -28.03 27.85
N ARG A 14 -20.78 -28.84 27.43
CA ARG A 14 -19.88 -28.50 26.32
C ARG A 14 -20.62 -28.39 24.99
N LEU A 15 -21.52 -29.31 24.67
CA LEU A 15 -22.35 -29.25 23.46
C LEU A 15 -23.27 -28.02 23.46
N LYS A 16 -23.94 -27.69 24.58
CA LYS A 16 -24.76 -26.47 24.72
C LYS A 16 -23.94 -25.22 24.45
N LYS A 17 -22.71 -25.14 25.01
CA LYS A 17 -21.80 -24.01 24.78
C LYS A 17 -21.44 -23.84 23.29
N ILE A 18 -21.25 -24.93 22.56
CA ILE A 18 -20.98 -24.90 21.11
C ILE A 18 -22.20 -24.41 20.36
N VAL A 19 -23.38 -24.97 20.62
CA VAL A 19 -24.63 -24.58 19.97
C VAL A 19 -24.89 -23.08 20.11
N HIS A 20 -24.59 -22.49 21.29
CA HIS A 20 -24.78 -21.04 21.53
C HIS A 20 -23.69 -20.14 20.97
N LYS A 21 -22.44 -20.64 20.83
CA LYS A 21 -21.28 -19.80 20.48
C LYS A 21 -20.80 -19.94 19.03
N THR A 22 -21.11 -21.07 18.37
CA THR A 22 -20.61 -21.30 17.02
C THR A 22 -21.35 -20.49 15.98
N ARG A 23 -20.60 -19.94 15.01
CA ARG A 23 -21.14 -19.34 13.79
C ARG A 23 -21.25 -20.35 12.64
N ASP A 24 -20.69 -21.56 12.81
CA ASP A 24 -20.80 -22.65 11.84
C ASP A 24 -22.18 -23.32 11.98
N LYS A 25 -23.05 -23.08 11.01
CA LYS A 25 -24.42 -23.60 10.96
C LYS A 25 -24.44 -25.14 10.96
N ASP A 26 -23.50 -25.78 10.27
CA ASP A 26 -23.41 -27.22 10.17
C ASP A 26 -22.96 -27.86 11.49
N LEU A 27 -21.95 -27.26 12.13
CA LEU A 27 -21.51 -27.69 13.47
C LEU A 27 -22.62 -27.53 14.50
N CYS A 28 -23.33 -26.39 14.48
CA CYS A 28 -24.47 -26.14 15.35
C CYS A 28 -25.57 -27.18 15.18
N ARG A 29 -25.95 -27.48 13.93
CA ARG A 29 -26.97 -28.49 13.60
C ARG A 29 -26.58 -29.89 14.06
N ARG A 30 -25.31 -30.31 13.85
CA ARG A 30 -24.77 -31.61 14.26
C ARG A 30 -24.70 -31.72 15.78
N ALA A 31 -24.23 -30.66 16.47
CA ALA A 31 -24.17 -30.61 17.93
C ALA A 31 -25.57 -30.67 18.57
N ASN A 32 -26.57 -30.00 17.99
CA ASN A 32 -27.95 -30.11 18.42
C ASN A 32 -28.51 -31.50 18.27
N ALA A 33 -28.20 -32.20 17.15
CA ALA A 33 -28.63 -33.58 16.94
C ALA A 33 -28.10 -34.51 18.04
N VAL A 34 -26.81 -34.43 18.33
CA VAL A 34 -26.20 -35.24 19.40
C VAL A 34 -26.78 -34.87 20.76
N LEU A 35 -27.00 -33.59 21.04
CA LEU A 35 -27.57 -33.11 22.31
C LEU A 35 -28.99 -33.67 22.54
N LEU A 36 -29.83 -33.71 21.51
CA LEU A 36 -31.19 -34.26 21.60
C LEU A 36 -31.16 -35.76 21.82
N VAL A 37 -30.30 -36.49 21.11
CA VAL A 37 -30.12 -37.95 21.33
C VAL A 37 -29.61 -38.25 22.77
N LEU A 38 -28.65 -37.45 23.26
CA LEU A 38 -28.17 -37.56 24.63
C LEU A 38 -29.28 -37.27 25.67
N LYS A 39 -30.30 -36.48 25.36
CA LYS A 39 -31.46 -36.23 26.21
C LYS A 39 -32.49 -37.34 26.16
N GLY A 40 -32.28 -38.41 25.39
CA GLY A 40 -33.18 -39.57 25.29
C GLY A 40 -34.12 -39.55 24.08
N GLU A 41 -34.02 -38.56 23.19
CA GLU A 41 -34.83 -38.52 21.98
C GLU A 41 -34.38 -39.63 20.99
N THR A 42 -35.29 -40.23 20.29
CA THR A 42 -34.97 -41.21 19.26
C THR A 42 -34.36 -40.52 18.03
N LYS A 43 -33.43 -41.20 17.34
CA LYS A 43 -32.80 -40.68 16.12
C LYS A 43 -33.83 -40.28 15.05
N SER A 44 -35.01 -40.93 15.03
CA SER A 44 -36.12 -40.61 14.11
C SER A 44 -36.83 -39.30 14.49
N GLN A 45 -37.06 -39.07 15.78
CA GLN A 45 -37.60 -37.83 16.28
C GLN A 45 -36.67 -36.64 16.03
N VAL A 46 -35.36 -36.84 16.35
CA VAL A 46 -34.31 -35.82 16.09
C VAL A 46 -34.21 -35.47 14.60
N ALA A 47 -34.29 -36.48 13.74
CA ALA A 47 -34.28 -36.28 12.29
C ALA A 47 -35.44 -35.41 11.83
N ARG A 48 -36.62 -35.63 12.38
CA ARG A 48 -37.83 -34.84 12.09
C ARG A 48 -37.72 -33.39 12.60
N VAL A 49 -37.28 -33.23 13.85
CA VAL A 49 -37.11 -31.90 14.48
C VAL A 49 -36.09 -31.04 13.72
N LEU A 50 -34.94 -31.63 13.32
CA LEU A 50 -33.88 -30.92 12.63
C LEU A 50 -34.02 -30.90 11.10
N GLN A 51 -35.14 -31.43 10.57
CA GLN A 51 -35.36 -31.59 9.14
C GLN A 51 -34.16 -32.23 8.42
N ALA A 52 -33.64 -33.33 8.97
CA ALA A 52 -32.46 -34.05 8.48
C ALA A 52 -32.83 -35.51 8.18
N GLY A 53 -32.06 -36.11 7.31
CA GLY A 53 -32.21 -37.59 7.10
C GLY A 53 -31.82 -38.37 8.36
N ARG A 54 -32.55 -39.45 8.69
CA ARG A 54 -32.21 -40.35 9.82
C ARG A 54 -30.78 -40.89 9.71
N SER A 55 -30.34 -41.19 8.50
CA SER A 55 -28.96 -41.64 8.22
C SER A 55 -27.91 -40.57 8.58
N SER A 56 -28.23 -39.29 8.36
CA SER A 56 -27.37 -38.17 8.73
C SER A 56 -27.25 -38.03 10.25
N VAL A 57 -28.38 -38.12 10.98
CA VAL A 57 -28.38 -38.07 12.45
C VAL A 57 -27.57 -39.26 13.00
N ASN A 58 -27.77 -40.47 12.48
CA ASN A 58 -26.99 -41.65 12.89
C ASN A 58 -25.49 -41.41 12.68
N ARG A 59 -25.09 -40.91 11.51
CA ARG A 59 -23.70 -40.64 11.17
C ARG A 59 -23.09 -39.57 12.09
N TRP A 60 -23.84 -38.51 12.45
CA TRP A 60 -23.35 -37.44 13.36
C TRP A 60 -23.15 -37.99 14.79
N VAL A 61 -24.03 -38.86 15.27
CA VAL A 61 -23.87 -39.54 16.56
C VAL A 61 -22.61 -40.42 16.54
N THR A 62 -22.45 -41.25 15.52
CA THR A 62 -21.24 -42.10 15.38
C THR A 62 -19.95 -41.25 15.30
N TRP A 63 -19.95 -40.14 14.61
CA TRP A 63 -18.79 -39.25 14.56
C TRP A 63 -18.47 -38.64 15.94
N TYR A 64 -19.49 -38.30 16.70
CA TYR A 64 -19.33 -37.80 18.06
C TYR A 64 -18.82 -38.90 19.01
N GLU A 65 -19.34 -40.11 18.93
CA GLU A 65 -18.88 -41.26 19.70
C GLU A 65 -17.40 -41.60 19.42
N ALA A 66 -16.97 -41.47 18.16
CA ALA A 66 -15.61 -41.79 17.74
C ALA A 66 -14.57 -40.69 18.11
N ALA A 67 -14.92 -39.42 18.02
CA ALA A 67 -13.97 -38.30 18.15
C ALA A 67 -14.51 -37.10 18.90
N GLY A 68 -15.60 -37.26 19.65
CA GLY A 68 -16.21 -36.17 20.42
C GLY A 68 -16.62 -34.99 19.53
N ILE A 69 -16.43 -33.78 20.06
CA ILE A 69 -16.75 -32.52 19.38
C ILE A 69 -15.96 -32.34 18.06
N ASP A 70 -14.72 -32.81 18.03
CA ASP A 70 -13.88 -32.70 16.83
C ASP A 70 -14.42 -33.51 15.66
N GLY A 71 -15.10 -34.64 15.95
CA GLY A 71 -15.82 -35.44 14.95
C GLY A 71 -16.98 -34.69 14.27
N LEU A 72 -17.57 -33.71 14.96
CA LEU A 72 -18.68 -32.92 14.44
C LEU A 72 -18.21 -31.72 13.57
N LYS A 73 -16.94 -31.33 13.62
CA LYS A 73 -16.41 -30.23 12.81
C LYS A 73 -16.56 -30.55 11.32
N THR A 74 -16.86 -29.53 10.55
CA THR A 74 -16.95 -29.66 9.09
C THR A 74 -15.55 -30.01 8.56
N LYS A 75 -15.38 -31.20 8.04
CA LYS A 75 -14.18 -31.57 7.29
C LYS A 75 -14.17 -30.75 6.00
N GLY A 76 -12.99 -30.27 5.60
CA GLY A 76 -12.85 -29.50 4.37
C GLY A 76 -13.52 -30.23 3.20
N ALA A 77 -14.55 -29.61 2.63
CA ALA A 77 -15.23 -30.15 1.47
C ALA A 77 -14.39 -29.94 0.22
N GLY A 78 -14.25 -30.91 -0.62
CA GLY A 78 -13.62 -30.81 -1.92
C GLY A 78 -12.65 -31.96 -2.21
N ARG A 79 -12.42 -32.15 -3.51
CA ARG A 79 -11.40 -33.10 -3.97
C ARG A 79 -10.02 -32.60 -3.52
N PRO A 80 -9.19 -33.45 -2.91
CA PRO A 80 -7.82 -33.06 -2.57
C PRO A 80 -7.10 -32.52 -3.82
N PRO A 81 -6.20 -31.54 -3.66
CA PRO A 81 -5.44 -31.01 -4.80
C PRO A 81 -4.74 -32.15 -5.53
N SER A 82 -4.91 -32.24 -6.85
CA SER A 82 -4.26 -33.23 -7.69
C SER A 82 -2.74 -33.08 -7.76
N GLN A 83 -2.21 -31.94 -7.29
CA GLN A 83 -0.80 -31.59 -7.32
C GLN A 83 -0.27 -31.36 -5.89
N PRO A 84 0.98 -31.70 -5.61
CA PRO A 84 1.60 -31.54 -4.29
C PRO A 84 1.86 -30.06 -3.97
N LYS A 85 0.83 -29.35 -3.52
CA LYS A 85 0.86 -27.90 -3.26
C LYS A 85 2.04 -27.48 -2.37
N GLY A 86 2.30 -28.22 -1.28
CA GLY A 86 3.38 -27.92 -0.34
C GLY A 86 4.75 -27.92 -1.02
N PHE A 87 5.04 -28.96 -1.78
CA PHE A 87 6.27 -29.08 -2.56
C PHE A 87 6.41 -27.97 -3.59
N ILE A 88 5.39 -27.72 -4.40
CA ILE A 88 5.39 -26.67 -5.43
C ILE A 88 5.65 -25.30 -4.80
N CYS A 89 4.95 -24.97 -3.72
CA CYS A 89 5.14 -23.70 -3.02
C CYS A 89 6.56 -23.56 -2.42
N GLY A 90 7.14 -24.65 -1.92
CA GLY A 90 8.53 -24.71 -1.45
C GLY A 90 9.52 -24.38 -2.56
N VAL A 91 9.39 -25.04 -3.71
CA VAL A 91 10.22 -24.79 -4.90
C VAL A 91 10.08 -23.34 -5.35
N LEU A 92 8.86 -22.80 -5.42
CA LEU A 92 8.63 -21.41 -5.85
C LEU A 92 9.24 -20.37 -4.89
N LYS A 93 9.27 -20.64 -3.59
CA LYS A 93 9.98 -19.78 -2.60
C LYS A 93 11.47 -19.69 -2.86
N LEU A 94 12.10 -20.76 -3.28
CA LEU A 94 13.52 -20.76 -3.64
C LEU A 94 13.73 -20.00 -4.97
N LEU A 95 12.92 -20.31 -5.96
CA LEU A 95 13.05 -19.76 -7.31
C LEU A 95 12.84 -18.25 -7.38
N VAL A 96 11.94 -17.68 -6.57
CA VAL A 96 11.62 -16.25 -6.63
C VAL A 96 12.80 -15.35 -6.28
N ASN A 97 13.78 -15.85 -5.55
CA ASN A 97 15.02 -15.14 -5.21
C ASN A 97 16.08 -15.14 -6.33
N HIS A 98 15.86 -15.92 -7.37
CA HIS A 98 16.74 -15.98 -8.53
C HIS A 98 16.11 -15.29 -9.74
N VAL A 99 16.94 -14.81 -10.66
CA VAL A 99 16.42 -14.27 -11.93
C VAL A 99 16.25 -15.39 -12.94
N PRO A 100 15.21 -15.37 -13.80
CA PRO A 100 14.97 -16.43 -14.78
C PRO A 100 16.18 -16.69 -15.71
N ARG A 101 16.97 -15.66 -15.98
CA ARG A 101 18.17 -15.75 -16.84
C ARG A 101 19.20 -16.75 -16.32
N THR A 102 19.38 -16.88 -15.00
CA THR A 102 20.30 -17.87 -14.40
C THR A 102 19.89 -19.30 -14.66
N LEU A 103 18.62 -19.51 -15.05
CA LEU A 103 18.07 -20.82 -15.41
C LEU A 103 17.88 -20.99 -16.93
N GLY A 104 18.55 -20.15 -17.73
CA GLY A 104 18.58 -20.24 -19.18
C GLY A 104 17.40 -19.58 -19.92
N TYR A 105 16.57 -18.78 -19.24
CA TYR A 105 15.46 -18.08 -19.88
C TYR A 105 15.86 -16.66 -20.28
N GLN A 106 15.47 -16.22 -21.47
CA GLN A 106 15.69 -14.84 -21.94
C GLN A 106 14.70 -13.85 -21.34
N ARG A 107 14.50 -13.89 -20.02
CA ARG A 107 13.59 -13.00 -19.29
C ARG A 107 14.24 -12.52 -18.01
N SER A 108 13.99 -11.25 -17.67
CA SER A 108 14.53 -10.60 -16.46
C SER A 108 13.64 -10.81 -15.22
N ARG A 109 12.39 -11.24 -15.41
CA ARG A 109 11.41 -11.37 -14.31
C ARG A 109 10.56 -12.62 -14.46
N TRP A 110 10.16 -13.18 -13.34
CA TRP A 110 9.22 -14.29 -13.30
C TRP A 110 7.82 -13.89 -13.75
N SER A 111 7.13 -14.81 -14.38
CA SER A 111 5.69 -14.78 -14.58
C SER A 111 5.10 -16.11 -14.10
N SER A 112 3.80 -16.14 -13.82
CA SER A 112 3.13 -17.38 -13.42
C SER A 112 3.19 -18.46 -14.50
N GLU A 113 3.22 -18.06 -15.77
CA GLU A 113 3.40 -18.95 -16.93
C GLU A 113 4.80 -19.57 -16.95
N LEU A 114 5.83 -18.72 -16.70
CA LEU A 114 7.20 -19.20 -16.66
C LEU A 114 7.46 -20.15 -15.48
N PHE A 115 6.85 -19.90 -14.34
CA PHE A 115 6.88 -20.84 -13.22
C PHE A 115 6.22 -22.18 -13.58
N ALA A 116 5.08 -22.15 -14.27
CA ALA A 116 4.42 -23.39 -14.73
C ALA A 116 5.28 -24.17 -15.72
N LEU A 117 5.92 -23.48 -16.67
CA LEU A 117 6.86 -24.10 -17.63
C LEU A 117 8.05 -24.73 -16.92
N LEU A 118 8.64 -24.02 -15.96
CA LEU A 118 9.80 -24.53 -15.21
C LEU A 118 9.44 -25.76 -14.35
N LEU A 119 8.29 -25.73 -13.68
CA LEU A 119 7.77 -26.88 -12.91
C LEU A 119 7.55 -28.09 -13.81
N HIS A 120 7.01 -27.87 -15.00
CA HIS A 120 6.87 -28.94 -15.99
C HIS A 120 8.24 -29.47 -16.46
N LYS A 121 9.18 -28.58 -16.78
CA LYS A 121 10.51 -28.96 -17.26
C LYS A 121 11.30 -29.78 -16.22
N LEU A 122 11.31 -29.32 -14.96
CA LEU A 122 12.14 -29.93 -13.90
C LEU A 122 11.46 -31.14 -13.22
N TYR A 123 10.16 -31.05 -13.01
CA TYR A 123 9.44 -32.04 -12.16
C TYR A 123 8.29 -32.74 -12.87
N ARG A 124 8.09 -32.49 -14.18
CA ARG A 124 6.96 -33.00 -14.96
C ARG A 124 5.58 -32.64 -14.36
N ILE A 125 5.52 -31.59 -13.55
CA ILE A 125 4.29 -31.11 -12.94
C ILE A 125 3.55 -30.21 -13.93
N VAL A 126 2.36 -30.65 -14.36
CA VAL A 126 1.47 -29.86 -15.20
C VAL A 126 0.51 -29.08 -14.30
N ILE A 127 0.67 -27.76 -14.28
CA ILE A 127 -0.16 -26.84 -13.49
C ILE A 127 -0.47 -25.59 -14.27
N HIS A 128 -1.71 -25.13 -14.19
CA HIS A 128 -2.12 -23.90 -14.87
C HIS A 128 -1.62 -22.66 -14.11
N SER A 129 -1.19 -21.62 -14.84
CA SER A 129 -0.66 -20.38 -14.27
C SER A 129 -1.64 -19.67 -13.32
N SER A 130 -2.95 -19.76 -13.56
CA SER A 130 -3.98 -19.20 -12.67
C SER A 130 -3.99 -19.88 -11.30
N THR A 131 -3.68 -21.20 -11.22
CA THR A 131 -3.56 -21.92 -9.96
C THR A 131 -2.37 -21.40 -9.16
N LEU A 132 -1.23 -21.19 -9.82
CA LEU A 132 -0.05 -20.57 -9.20
C LEU A 132 -0.34 -19.17 -8.69
N ARG A 133 -1.00 -18.31 -9.48
CA ARG A 133 -1.41 -16.96 -9.04
C ARG A 133 -2.28 -16.97 -7.78
N ARG A 134 -3.10 -18.00 -7.58
CA ARG A 134 -3.93 -18.18 -6.39
C ARG A 134 -3.14 -18.72 -5.19
N TRP A 135 -2.09 -19.54 -5.43
CA TRP A 135 -1.29 -20.15 -4.36
C TRP A 135 -0.16 -19.26 -3.86
N LEU A 136 0.49 -18.51 -4.74
CA LEU A 136 1.64 -17.65 -4.40
C LEU A 136 1.35 -16.68 -3.23
N PRO A 137 0.23 -15.95 -3.18
CA PRO A 137 -0.08 -15.07 -2.05
C PRO A 137 -0.25 -15.80 -0.72
N GLN A 138 -0.72 -17.05 -0.74
CA GLN A 138 -0.91 -17.85 0.48
C GLN A 138 0.41 -18.27 1.14
N VAL A 139 1.52 -18.17 0.40
CA VAL A 139 2.87 -18.45 0.91
C VAL A 139 3.73 -17.18 1.00
N GLY A 140 3.11 -16.01 0.93
CA GLY A 140 3.78 -14.72 1.08
C GLY A 140 4.44 -14.18 -0.18
N ILE A 141 4.26 -14.82 -1.34
CA ILE A 141 4.79 -14.34 -2.63
C ILE A 141 3.72 -13.54 -3.34
N VAL A 142 3.93 -12.22 -3.47
CA VAL A 142 2.98 -11.30 -4.09
C VAL A 142 3.60 -10.55 -5.26
N TRP A 143 2.77 -10.20 -6.22
CA TRP A 143 3.20 -9.37 -7.34
C TRP A 143 3.34 -7.91 -6.87
N ARG A 144 4.56 -7.38 -6.93
CA ARG A 144 4.86 -5.99 -6.54
C ARG A 144 5.73 -5.32 -7.58
N ARG A 145 5.61 -4.00 -7.69
CA ARG A 145 6.55 -3.19 -8.45
C ARG A 145 7.93 -3.30 -7.81
N ALA A 146 8.96 -3.60 -8.61
CA ALA A 146 10.34 -3.58 -8.14
C ALA A 146 10.75 -2.14 -7.81
N ALA A 147 11.52 -1.99 -6.73
CA ALA A 147 12.17 -0.73 -6.41
C ALA A 147 13.56 -0.70 -7.07
N PRO A 148 13.98 0.41 -7.68
CA PRO A 148 15.33 0.55 -8.19
C PRO A 148 16.33 0.55 -7.02
N THR A 149 17.41 -0.20 -7.18
CA THR A 149 18.56 -0.16 -6.28
C THR A 149 19.78 0.23 -7.11
N LEU A 150 20.53 1.20 -6.65
CA LEU A 150 21.72 1.66 -7.37
C LEU A 150 22.95 0.86 -6.98
N TYR A 151 23.79 0.62 -7.99
CA TYR A 151 25.12 0.09 -7.79
C TYR A 151 26.08 1.13 -7.20
N ILE A 152 25.83 2.42 -7.45
CA ILE A 152 26.64 3.51 -6.92
C ILE A 152 26.18 3.80 -5.50
N GLN A 153 27.04 3.54 -4.53
CA GLN A 153 26.84 3.91 -3.15
C GLN A 153 27.30 5.36 -2.94
N ASP A 154 26.51 6.15 -2.24
CA ASP A 154 26.93 7.47 -1.76
C ASP A 154 27.85 7.24 -0.55
N PRO A 155 29.15 7.56 -0.60
CA PRO A 155 30.07 7.33 0.51
C PRO A 155 29.68 8.14 1.76
N ASP A 156 29.04 9.29 1.56
CA ASP A 156 28.63 10.20 2.64
C ASP A 156 27.19 9.98 3.10
N LYS A 157 26.55 8.87 2.69
CA LYS A 157 25.12 8.62 2.95
C LYS A 157 24.75 8.73 4.42
N GLU A 158 25.52 8.07 5.28
CA GLU A 158 25.21 8.04 6.73
C GLU A 158 25.44 9.43 7.37
N ALA A 159 26.50 10.15 6.96
CA ALA A 159 26.75 11.52 7.41
C ALA A 159 25.64 12.48 6.98
N LYS A 160 25.19 12.41 5.74
CA LYS A 160 24.06 13.22 5.25
C LYS A 160 22.77 12.92 5.99
N LEU A 161 22.46 11.63 6.23
CA LEU A 161 21.28 11.23 6.99
C LEU A 161 21.36 11.65 8.46
N ALA A 162 22.55 11.63 9.07
CA ALA A 162 22.76 12.10 10.41
C ALA A 162 22.51 13.63 10.53
N ALA A 163 23.10 14.41 9.61
CA ALA A 163 22.88 15.85 9.56
C ALA A 163 21.42 16.23 9.33
N MET A 164 20.71 15.47 8.49
CA MET A 164 19.26 15.68 8.28
C MET A 164 18.46 15.37 9.54
N ARG A 165 18.77 14.28 10.25
CA ARG A 165 18.09 13.92 11.50
C ARG A 165 18.31 15.01 12.56
N GLU A 166 19.54 15.43 12.76
CA GLU A 166 19.89 16.53 13.68
C GLU A 166 19.13 17.81 13.35
N ALA A 167 19.09 18.22 12.06
CA ALA A 167 18.34 19.40 11.65
C ALA A 167 16.84 19.27 11.93
N LEU A 168 16.25 18.09 11.68
CA LEU A 168 14.83 17.81 11.90
C LEU A 168 14.46 17.77 13.40
N GLU A 169 15.33 17.25 14.25
CA GLU A 169 15.16 17.19 15.70
C GLU A 169 15.26 18.60 16.33
N ASN A 170 16.16 19.43 15.80
CA ASN A 170 16.37 20.81 16.25
C ASN A 170 15.44 21.83 15.57
N CYS A 171 14.47 21.37 14.76
CA CYS A 171 13.54 22.26 14.08
C CYS A 171 12.66 23.01 15.08
N CYS A 172 12.64 24.33 15.00
CA CYS A 172 11.81 25.21 15.82
C CYS A 172 11.53 26.52 15.10
N VAL A 173 10.84 27.47 15.74
CA VAL A 173 10.51 28.78 15.15
C VAL A 173 11.75 29.57 14.74
N ASP A 174 12.84 29.50 15.53
CA ASP A 174 14.10 30.15 15.22
C ASP A 174 14.93 29.43 14.15
N HIS A 175 14.73 28.14 14.00
CA HIS A 175 15.47 27.25 13.10
C HIS A 175 14.53 26.35 12.29
N PRO A 176 13.66 26.92 11.43
CA PRO A 176 12.77 26.13 10.59
C PRO A 176 13.52 25.27 9.57
N VAL A 177 12.98 24.06 9.33
CA VAL A 177 13.52 23.08 8.38
C VAL A 177 12.45 22.74 7.36
N PHE A 178 12.82 22.75 6.09
CA PHE A 178 11.92 22.49 4.97
C PHE A 178 12.42 21.34 4.11
N TYR A 179 11.48 20.55 3.60
CA TYR A 179 11.72 19.70 2.43
C TYR A 179 11.42 20.52 1.18
N GLN A 180 12.35 20.55 0.24
CA GLN A 180 12.23 21.34 -0.98
C GLN A 180 12.38 20.46 -2.21
N ASP A 181 11.62 20.76 -3.26
CA ASP A 181 11.71 20.14 -4.58
C ASP A 181 10.91 20.94 -5.61
N GLU A 182 11.07 20.63 -6.89
CA GLU A 182 10.30 21.21 -8.00
C GLU A 182 9.42 20.16 -8.67
N VAL A 183 8.21 20.59 -9.04
CA VAL A 183 7.26 19.76 -9.77
C VAL A 183 6.93 20.34 -11.13
N ASP A 184 6.82 19.49 -12.14
CA ASP A 184 6.41 19.82 -13.50
C ASP A 184 4.89 19.72 -13.63
N ILE A 185 4.25 20.81 -14.03
CA ILE A 185 2.83 20.86 -14.40
C ILE A 185 2.74 20.84 -15.92
N HIS A 186 2.06 19.82 -16.44
CA HIS A 186 1.88 19.62 -17.87
C HIS A 186 0.44 19.93 -18.29
N LEU A 187 0.26 20.69 -19.35
CA LEU A 187 -1.07 20.93 -19.91
C LEU A 187 -1.70 19.64 -20.47
N ASN A 188 -0.90 18.72 -21.00
CA ASN A 188 -1.41 17.40 -21.30
C ASN A 188 -1.57 16.58 -20.00
N PRO A 189 -2.78 16.07 -19.71
CA PRO A 189 -3.04 15.36 -18.46
C PRO A 189 -2.20 14.09 -18.33
N LYS A 190 -1.76 13.79 -17.12
CA LYS A 190 -1.24 12.45 -16.78
C LYS A 190 -2.42 11.48 -16.78
N ILE A 191 -2.44 10.53 -17.71
CA ILE A 191 -3.53 9.55 -17.79
C ILE A 191 -3.42 8.54 -16.65
N GLY A 192 -4.50 8.37 -15.90
CA GLY A 192 -4.63 7.43 -14.80
C GLY A 192 -5.88 6.58 -14.89
N ALA A 193 -5.95 5.56 -14.03
CA ALA A 193 -7.17 4.75 -13.90
C ALA A 193 -8.32 5.61 -13.35
N ASP A 194 -9.53 5.33 -13.83
CA ASP A 194 -10.75 6.00 -13.42
C ASP A 194 -11.93 5.02 -13.44
N TRP A 195 -12.98 5.33 -12.71
CA TRP A 195 -14.19 4.53 -12.72
C TRP A 195 -14.96 4.70 -14.03
N GLY A 196 -15.38 3.58 -14.62
CA GLY A 196 -16.13 3.57 -15.86
C GLY A 196 -16.97 2.31 -16.01
N PHE A 197 -17.91 2.32 -16.96
CA PHE A 197 -18.72 1.15 -17.25
C PHE A 197 -17.88 0.03 -17.87
N LYS A 198 -18.18 -1.21 -17.50
CA LYS A 198 -17.51 -2.38 -18.08
C LYS A 198 -17.66 -2.37 -19.60
N GLY A 199 -16.53 -2.53 -20.30
CA GLY A 199 -16.46 -2.52 -21.76
C GLY A 199 -16.44 -1.12 -22.40
N LYS A 200 -16.49 -0.03 -21.61
CA LYS A 200 -16.36 1.35 -22.12
C LYS A 200 -15.14 2.01 -21.47
N GLN A 201 -14.12 2.30 -22.27
CA GLN A 201 -12.96 3.04 -21.80
C GLN A 201 -13.28 4.53 -21.74
N ARG A 202 -13.01 5.18 -20.60
CA ARG A 202 -13.12 6.64 -20.49
C ARG A 202 -12.03 7.30 -21.32
N LYS A 203 -12.42 8.27 -22.13
CA LYS A 203 -11.51 9.10 -22.92
C LYS A 203 -11.31 10.43 -22.22
N VAL A 204 -10.07 10.89 -22.14
CA VAL A 204 -9.69 12.19 -21.59
C VAL A 204 -9.23 13.04 -22.77
N ALA A 205 -9.90 14.17 -22.99
CA ALA A 205 -9.49 15.11 -24.02
C ALA A 205 -8.14 15.73 -23.65
N THR A 206 -7.20 15.72 -24.60
CA THR A 206 -5.87 16.33 -24.41
C THR A 206 -5.68 17.44 -25.41
N PRO A 207 -5.11 18.60 -25.03
CA PRO A 207 -4.87 19.72 -25.94
C PRO A 207 -3.92 19.42 -27.11
N GLY A 208 -3.12 18.35 -27.02
CA GLY A 208 -2.19 17.93 -28.07
C GLY A 208 -0.85 18.66 -28.06
N GLN A 209 -0.83 19.97 -27.76
CA GLN A 209 0.41 20.73 -27.55
C GLN A 209 0.71 20.77 -26.06
N ASN A 210 1.81 20.15 -25.66
CA ASN A 210 2.18 20.10 -24.25
C ASN A 210 2.96 21.35 -23.84
N LYS A 211 2.28 22.27 -23.19
CA LYS A 211 2.91 23.35 -22.43
C LYS A 211 3.29 22.86 -21.04
N LYS A 212 4.35 23.44 -20.49
CA LYS A 212 4.85 23.12 -19.14
C LYS A 212 4.91 24.38 -18.30
N HIS A 213 4.61 24.20 -17.03
CA HIS A 213 4.87 25.16 -15.98
C HIS A 213 5.55 24.44 -14.83
N TYR A 214 6.33 25.15 -14.03
CA TYR A 214 7.10 24.55 -12.93
C TYR A 214 6.73 25.24 -11.62
N LEU A 215 6.62 24.46 -10.56
CA LEU A 215 6.52 25.01 -9.21
C LEU A 215 7.76 24.57 -8.42
N ALA A 216 8.43 25.53 -7.78
CA ALA A 216 9.35 25.23 -6.70
C ALA A 216 8.57 25.35 -5.38
N GLY A 217 8.63 24.32 -4.56
CA GLY A 217 7.91 24.24 -3.30
C GLY A 217 8.81 23.92 -2.12
N ALA A 218 8.40 24.39 -0.95
CA ALA A 218 9.02 24.08 0.34
C ALA A 218 7.92 23.68 1.33
N LEU A 219 8.08 22.49 1.91
CA LEU A 219 7.19 21.93 2.91
C LEU A 219 7.85 21.99 4.29
N HIS A 220 7.31 22.76 5.21
CA HIS A 220 7.82 22.86 6.58
C HIS A 220 7.70 21.52 7.30
N SER A 221 8.81 21.01 7.84
CA SER A 221 8.94 19.63 8.32
C SER A 221 8.03 19.28 9.49
N GLN A 222 7.72 20.22 10.36
CA GLN A 222 6.86 20.03 11.56
C GLN A 222 5.44 20.52 11.34
N THR A 223 5.27 21.74 10.82
CA THR A 223 3.94 22.36 10.72
C THR A 223 3.15 21.93 9.50
N GLY A 224 3.81 21.41 8.47
CA GLY A 224 3.18 21.09 7.20
C GLY A 224 2.78 22.32 6.37
N GLN A 225 3.21 23.53 6.74
CA GLN A 225 2.99 24.73 5.94
C GLN A 225 3.74 24.62 4.62
N ILE A 226 3.10 25.11 3.56
CA ILE A 226 3.60 25.06 2.19
C ILE A 226 3.93 26.46 1.75
N SER A 227 5.14 26.65 1.20
CA SER A 227 5.53 27.84 0.48
C SER A 227 5.90 27.43 -0.95
N TYR A 228 5.47 28.18 -1.95
CA TYR A 228 5.73 27.83 -3.34
C TYR A 228 5.79 29.06 -4.24
N VAL A 229 6.50 28.92 -5.35
CA VAL A 229 6.55 29.89 -6.46
C VAL A 229 6.42 29.17 -7.78
N GLY A 230 5.75 29.80 -8.74
CA GLY A 230 5.59 29.31 -10.10
C GLY A 230 6.53 29.96 -11.09
N GLY A 231 6.87 29.25 -12.18
CA GLY A 231 7.68 29.78 -13.27
C GLY A 231 7.62 28.93 -14.54
N GLU A 232 7.98 29.54 -15.66
CA GLU A 232 7.95 28.85 -16.96
C GLU A 232 9.11 27.88 -17.17
N ARG A 233 10.17 27.98 -16.38
CA ARG A 233 11.38 27.15 -16.51
C ARG A 233 11.90 26.73 -15.15
N LYS A 234 12.38 25.48 -15.06
CA LYS A 234 13.08 24.95 -13.89
C LYS A 234 14.54 25.47 -13.90
N THR A 235 14.76 26.61 -13.29
CA THR A 235 16.04 27.30 -13.27
C THR A 235 16.47 27.68 -11.85
N SER A 236 17.72 28.11 -11.69
CA SER A 236 18.20 28.66 -10.43
C SER A 236 17.43 29.91 -10.01
N ASP A 237 16.85 30.67 -10.96
CA ASP A 237 16.03 31.84 -10.66
C ASP A 237 14.73 31.45 -9.94
N LEU A 238 14.08 30.38 -10.40
CA LEU A 238 12.88 29.84 -9.74
C LEU A 238 13.20 29.40 -8.31
N PHE A 239 14.32 28.71 -8.13
CA PHE A 239 14.75 28.30 -6.79
C PHE A 239 15.07 29.50 -5.89
N ILE A 240 15.82 30.49 -6.40
CA ILE A 240 16.15 31.74 -5.66
C ILE A 240 14.87 32.52 -5.31
N ALA A 241 13.88 32.57 -6.20
CA ALA A 241 12.59 33.20 -5.91
C ALA A 241 11.88 32.52 -4.73
N LEU A 242 11.93 31.19 -4.63
CA LEU A 242 11.42 30.47 -3.46
C LEU A 242 12.20 30.84 -2.18
N LEU A 243 13.53 30.93 -2.26
CA LEU A 243 14.36 31.33 -1.11
C LEU A 243 14.05 32.76 -0.65
N GLU A 244 13.82 33.70 -1.57
CA GLU A 244 13.41 35.10 -1.25
C GLU A 244 12.02 35.14 -0.59
N GLN A 245 11.08 34.30 -1.07
CA GLN A 245 9.78 34.20 -0.43
C GLN A 245 9.91 33.66 1.02
N LEU A 246 10.69 32.57 1.24
CA LEU A 246 10.95 32.05 2.58
C LEU A 246 11.66 33.06 3.47
N LYS A 247 12.61 33.85 2.91
CA LYS A 247 13.29 34.93 3.63
C LYS A 247 12.30 35.98 4.13
N GLY A 248 11.30 36.32 3.30
CA GLY A 248 10.23 37.24 3.66
C GLY A 248 9.27 36.68 4.72
N GLN A 249 8.87 35.43 4.58
CA GLN A 249 7.96 34.75 5.51
C GLN A 249 8.60 34.47 6.89
N TYR A 250 9.88 34.09 6.91
CA TYR A 250 10.62 33.71 8.13
C TYR A 250 11.69 34.71 8.50
N ARG A 251 11.31 36.02 8.51
CA ARG A 251 12.26 37.13 8.79
C ARG A 251 12.98 36.99 10.13
N ARG A 252 12.27 36.53 11.16
CA ARG A 252 12.77 36.38 12.53
C ARG A 252 13.61 35.12 12.76
N ALA A 253 13.60 34.17 11.82
CA ALA A 253 14.39 32.97 11.95
C ALA A 253 15.88 33.26 11.93
N LYS A 254 16.63 32.64 12.85
CA LYS A 254 18.10 32.72 12.95
C LYS A 254 18.78 31.92 11.86
N SER A 255 18.24 30.76 11.52
CA SER A 255 18.65 29.97 10.37
C SER A 255 17.47 29.32 9.67
N ILE A 256 17.56 29.10 8.37
CA ILE A 256 16.55 28.38 7.55
C ILE A 256 17.28 27.27 6.84
N THR A 257 16.88 26.02 7.13
CA THR A 257 17.49 24.83 6.53
C THR A 257 16.56 24.22 5.49
N LEU A 258 17.07 23.98 4.28
CA LEU A 258 16.36 23.29 3.22
C LEU A 258 17.02 21.94 2.93
N ILE A 259 16.24 20.87 2.96
CA ILE A 259 16.62 19.54 2.52
C ILE A 259 16.27 19.47 1.03
N VAL A 260 17.31 19.39 0.18
CA VAL A 260 17.21 19.49 -1.28
C VAL A 260 17.77 18.24 -1.96
N ASP A 261 17.35 17.96 -3.18
CA ASP A 261 17.97 16.94 -4.02
C ASP A 261 19.33 17.40 -4.57
N ASN A 262 20.01 16.53 -5.30
CA ASN A 262 21.32 16.82 -5.90
C ASN A 262 21.21 17.52 -7.27
N TYR A 263 20.06 18.11 -7.62
CA TYR A 263 19.87 18.74 -8.91
C TYR A 263 20.81 19.95 -9.10
N ILE A 264 21.24 20.18 -10.34
CA ILE A 264 22.28 21.13 -10.67
C ILE A 264 21.97 22.59 -10.30
N ILE A 265 20.68 22.97 -10.26
CA ILE A 265 20.26 24.33 -9.92
C ILE A 265 20.65 24.72 -8.49
N HIS A 266 20.65 23.77 -7.54
CA HIS A 266 21.01 24.00 -6.15
C HIS A 266 22.50 24.23 -5.96
N LYS A 267 23.33 23.74 -6.90
CA LYS A 267 24.79 23.87 -6.89
C LYS A 267 25.30 24.92 -7.87
N SER A 268 24.43 25.64 -8.55
CA SER A 268 24.80 26.64 -9.56
C SER A 268 25.57 27.81 -8.94
N LYS A 269 26.44 28.44 -9.73
CA LYS A 269 27.17 29.65 -9.30
C LYS A 269 26.24 30.76 -8.80
N LYS A 270 25.05 30.88 -9.44
CA LYS A 270 24.04 31.88 -9.08
C LYS A 270 23.44 31.59 -7.70
N THR A 271 23.06 30.33 -7.45
CA THR A 271 22.56 29.90 -6.16
C THR A 271 23.61 30.07 -5.05
N GLN A 272 24.88 29.68 -5.33
CA GLN A 272 25.95 29.80 -4.36
C GLN A 272 26.24 31.31 -4.02
N LYS A 273 26.23 32.18 -5.02
CA LYS A 273 26.36 33.61 -4.79
C LYS A 273 25.27 34.13 -3.85
N TRP A 274 24.00 33.79 -4.14
CA TRP A 274 22.87 34.18 -3.31
C TRP A 274 22.99 33.64 -1.88
N LEU A 275 23.39 32.38 -1.69
CA LEU A 275 23.58 31.80 -0.35
C LEU A 275 24.70 32.48 0.44
N ASN A 276 25.80 32.89 -0.20
CA ASN A 276 26.87 33.63 0.44
C ASN A 276 26.40 35.03 0.94
N GLU A 277 25.50 35.65 0.20
CA GLU A 277 24.87 36.89 0.59
C GLU A 277 23.78 36.73 1.67
N ASN A 278 23.31 35.48 1.88
CA ASN A 278 22.24 35.15 2.83
C ASN A 278 22.66 34.00 3.75
N PRO A 279 23.62 34.18 4.67
CA PRO A 279 24.25 33.12 5.46
C PRO A 279 23.32 32.39 6.43
N LYS A 280 22.10 32.94 6.67
CA LYS A 280 21.09 32.24 7.45
C LYS A 280 20.49 31.02 6.73
N PHE A 281 20.65 30.89 5.41
CA PHE A 281 20.18 29.75 4.64
C PHE A 281 21.21 28.64 4.59
N LYS A 282 20.78 27.41 4.88
CA LYS A 282 21.61 26.19 4.84
C LYS A 282 20.94 25.16 3.93
N LEU A 283 21.71 24.58 3.00
CA LEU A 283 21.26 23.47 2.17
C LEU A 283 21.82 22.16 2.69
N LEU A 284 20.96 21.18 2.95
CA LEU A 284 21.30 19.81 3.24
C LEU A 284 20.92 18.93 2.04
N PHE A 285 21.93 18.36 1.40
CA PHE A 285 21.71 17.53 0.22
C PHE A 285 21.30 16.11 0.60
N LEU A 286 20.24 15.62 -0.03
CA LEU A 286 19.82 14.23 0.06
C LEU A 286 20.96 13.28 -0.40
N PRO A 287 21.07 12.08 0.16
CA PRO A 287 21.90 11.04 -0.42
C PRO A 287 21.51 10.79 -1.88
N VAL A 288 22.48 10.42 -2.68
CA VAL A 288 22.26 10.18 -4.11
C VAL A 288 21.15 9.16 -4.32
N TYR A 289 20.16 9.48 -5.15
CA TYR A 289 18.99 8.63 -5.48
C TYR A 289 18.16 8.14 -4.27
N SER A 290 17.91 9.01 -3.32
CA SER A 290 17.09 8.69 -2.15
C SER A 290 15.82 9.57 -2.07
N PRO A 291 14.96 9.60 -3.11
CA PRO A 291 13.78 10.47 -3.15
C PRO A 291 12.78 10.19 -2.02
N TRP A 292 12.72 8.94 -1.53
CA TRP A 292 11.84 8.57 -0.41
C TRP A 292 12.13 9.30 0.91
N HIS A 293 13.29 9.95 1.04
CA HIS A 293 13.62 10.80 2.17
C HIS A 293 13.07 12.23 2.01
N ASN A 294 12.64 12.63 0.81
CA ASN A 294 12.02 13.93 0.58
C ASN A 294 10.50 13.85 0.78
N LYS A 295 10.02 14.36 1.91
CA LYS A 295 8.58 14.27 2.23
C LYS A 295 7.68 15.10 1.30
N ILE A 296 8.21 16.10 0.62
CA ILE A 296 7.45 16.93 -0.32
C ILE A 296 6.96 16.14 -1.54
N GLU A 297 7.61 15.03 -1.87
CA GLU A 297 7.17 14.09 -2.92
C GLU A 297 5.72 13.58 -2.69
N LYS A 298 5.31 13.49 -1.41
CA LYS A 298 3.94 13.11 -1.08
C LYS A 298 2.95 14.22 -1.42
N LEU A 299 3.36 15.47 -1.29
CA LEU A 299 2.57 16.64 -1.71
C LEU A 299 2.40 16.63 -3.23
N TRP A 300 3.49 16.41 -3.97
CA TRP A 300 3.44 16.32 -5.44
C TRP A 300 2.57 15.15 -5.92
N HIS A 301 2.66 14.02 -5.23
CA HIS A 301 1.77 12.88 -5.52
C HIS A 301 0.30 13.26 -5.29
N ALA A 302 -0.02 13.92 -4.19
CA ALA A 302 -1.39 14.37 -3.89
C ALA A 302 -1.89 15.38 -4.93
N LEU A 303 -1.06 16.35 -5.31
CA LEU A 303 -1.36 17.31 -6.38
C LEU A 303 -1.68 16.60 -7.70
N HIS A 304 -0.85 15.63 -8.09
CA HIS A 304 -1.08 14.89 -9.32
C HIS A 304 -2.34 14.03 -9.28
N GLU A 305 -2.62 13.34 -8.16
CA GLU A 305 -3.83 12.52 -8.03
C GLU A 305 -5.10 13.37 -8.00
N THR A 306 -5.03 14.59 -7.46
CA THR A 306 -6.22 15.43 -7.27
C THR A 306 -6.48 16.34 -8.48
N ILE A 307 -5.45 16.93 -9.05
CA ILE A 307 -5.60 18.01 -10.06
C ILE A 307 -5.13 17.57 -11.44
N THR A 308 -3.87 17.12 -11.58
CA THR A 308 -3.27 16.97 -12.93
C THR A 308 -3.54 15.63 -13.60
N ARG A 309 -4.10 14.65 -12.87
CA ARG A 309 -4.48 13.37 -13.45
C ARG A 309 -5.87 13.46 -14.07
N ASN A 310 -5.98 13.07 -15.33
CA ASN A 310 -7.23 13.07 -16.09
C ASN A 310 -7.96 14.44 -16.16
N HIS A 311 -7.26 15.58 -15.92
CA HIS A 311 -7.86 16.90 -16.01
C HIS A 311 -8.30 17.18 -17.46
N GLN A 312 -9.22 18.12 -17.62
CA GLN A 312 -9.78 18.51 -18.93
C GLN A 312 -9.61 20.02 -19.20
N CYS A 313 -8.63 20.66 -18.55
CA CYS A 313 -8.33 22.07 -18.78
C CYS A 313 -7.87 22.28 -20.22
N LYS A 314 -8.36 23.32 -20.86
CA LYS A 314 -8.05 23.65 -22.26
C LYS A 314 -6.79 24.49 -22.40
N ASN A 315 -6.46 25.27 -21.40
CA ASN A 315 -5.30 26.16 -21.37
C ASN A 315 -4.53 26.00 -20.05
N MET A 316 -3.33 26.59 -20.00
CA MET A 316 -2.46 26.49 -18.81
C MET A 316 -3.00 27.32 -17.63
N ASP A 317 -3.66 28.44 -17.90
CA ASP A 317 -4.13 29.35 -16.86
C ASP A 317 -5.24 28.70 -16.02
N ASP A 318 -6.22 28.04 -16.68
CA ASP A 318 -7.27 27.26 -15.99
C ASP A 318 -6.68 26.14 -15.13
N LEU A 319 -5.61 25.49 -15.60
CA LEU A 319 -4.94 24.44 -14.86
C LEU A 319 -4.18 24.99 -13.65
N LEU A 320 -3.47 26.10 -13.84
CA LEU A 320 -2.70 26.76 -12.78
C LEU A 320 -3.59 27.33 -11.68
N GLU A 321 -4.76 27.88 -12.02
CA GLU A 321 -5.75 28.29 -11.03
C GLU A 321 -6.12 27.13 -10.09
N GLN A 322 -6.42 25.96 -10.63
CA GLN A 322 -6.71 24.76 -9.84
C GLN A 322 -5.49 24.30 -9.02
N VAL A 323 -4.30 24.36 -9.60
CA VAL A 323 -3.06 23.97 -8.93
C VAL A 323 -2.78 24.91 -7.75
N TYR A 324 -2.87 26.23 -7.95
CA TYR A 324 -2.65 27.21 -6.88
C TYR A 324 -3.70 27.09 -5.78
N HIS A 325 -4.96 26.93 -6.15
CA HIS A 325 -6.02 26.67 -5.17
C HIS A 325 -5.74 25.42 -4.34
N PHE A 326 -5.26 24.33 -4.98
CA PHE A 326 -4.84 23.13 -4.26
C PHE A 326 -3.70 23.41 -3.30
N MET A 327 -2.65 24.14 -3.74
CA MET A 327 -1.48 24.43 -2.91
C MET A 327 -1.86 25.27 -1.68
N ASP A 328 -2.76 26.22 -1.84
CA ASP A 328 -3.24 27.09 -0.75
C ASP A 328 -4.14 26.33 0.25
N THR A 329 -4.97 25.40 -0.25
CA THR A 329 -5.91 24.63 0.57
C THR A 329 -5.34 23.36 1.17
N ALA A 330 -4.25 22.82 0.62
CA ALA A 330 -3.59 21.63 1.12
C ALA A 330 -2.77 21.85 2.40
N ALA A 331 -2.43 23.11 2.72
CA ALA A 331 -1.72 23.45 3.95
C ALA A 331 -2.66 23.46 5.17
N PRO A 332 -2.24 22.94 6.35
CA PRO A 332 -0.99 22.19 6.61
C PRO A 332 -1.04 20.77 6.06
N PHE A 333 -0.04 20.34 5.32
CA PHE A 333 0.04 19.01 4.74
C PHE A 333 0.77 18.02 5.70
N PRO A 334 0.29 16.78 5.91
CA PRO A 334 -0.83 16.09 5.26
C PRO A 334 -2.19 16.27 5.98
N GLY A 335 -2.42 17.37 6.66
CA GLY A 335 -3.55 17.61 7.57
C GLY A 335 -4.95 17.53 6.94
N GLY A 336 -5.09 17.74 5.66
CA GLY A 336 -6.30 17.44 4.91
C GLY A 336 -6.04 16.32 3.92
N LYS A 337 -6.81 15.24 3.96
CA LYS A 337 -6.80 14.30 2.85
C LYS A 337 -7.26 15.06 1.61
N HIS A 338 -6.31 15.49 0.76
CA HIS A 338 -6.57 16.05 -0.57
C HIS A 338 -7.51 17.27 -0.62
N GLY A 339 -7.44 18.17 0.34
CA GLY A 339 -8.34 19.35 0.36
C GLY A 339 -9.81 19.03 0.67
N LEU A 340 -10.16 17.78 0.98
CA LEU A 340 -11.54 17.32 1.20
C LEU A 340 -12.06 17.58 2.62
N LYS A 341 -11.27 18.13 3.54
CA LYS A 341 -11.77 18.46 4.88
C LYS A 341 -12.90 19.48 4.88
N GLN A 342 -13.01 20.31 3.84
CA GLN A 342 -14.07 21.33 3.75
C GLN A 342 -15.39 20.81 3.18
N VAL A 343 -15.42 19.66 2.50
CA VAL A 343 -16.64 19.12 1.83
C VAL A 343 -17.53 18.34 2.78
N TYR A 344 -17.03 17.89 3.94
CA TYR A 344 -17.77 17.03 4.87
C TYR A 344 -18.10 17.69 6.22
N HIS A 345 -17.96 19.01 6.35
CA HIS A 345 -18.30 19.76 7.56
C HIS A 345 -19.43 20.80 7.37
N ASN A 346 -20.32 20.55 6.40
CA ASN A 346 -21.62 21.26 6.33
C ASN A 346 -22.74 20.25 6.55
#